data_7cb8a8fb75a0379f54c7d9f54f745daa
#
_entry.id   7cb8a8fb75a0379f54c7d9f54f745daa
#
_cell.length_a   1.000
_cell.length_b   1.000
_cell.length_c   1.000
_cell.angle_alpha   90.00
_cell.angle_beta   90.00
_cell.angle_gamma   90.00
#
_symmetry.space_group_name_H-M   'P 1'
#
loop_
_entity.id
_entity.type
_entity.pdbx_description
1 polymer ?
#
loop_
_entity_poly.entity_id
_entity_poly.type
_entity_poly.pdbx_seq_one_letter_code
_entity_poly.pdbx_strand_id
1 'polypeptide(L)'
;ALDYPQKTHETELMILLPIWNESLVIERKLNDLNRDYPFKTSLLVIDSASTDDSVDKVKQWLTNNPSVFSDSQVIEMPERLGKTSAVKLALEFLNQQSFSGLVLMTDADALISEGTIIRLHGWFSDSSIGAVGSRANRQTNLHGEKDYRSLYEMLRIAESKRDSTSFLEGSCMMWRSDAWQIDA
;
A
#
# COMPACT_ATOMS: atom_id res chain seq x y z
N ALA A 1 14.83 -8.07 -16.75
CA ALA A 1 14.13 -8.26 -15.49
C ALA A 1 15.19 -8.19 -14.40
N LEU A 2 14.96 -7.41 -13.36
CA LEU A 2 15.79 -7.46 -12.17
C LEU A 2 15.38 -8.75 -11.44
N ASP A 3 16.35 -9.66 -11.24
CA ASP A 3 16.12 -10.83 -10.39
C ASP A 3 15.94 -10.36 -8.96
N TYR A 4 14.70 -10.41 -8.47
CA TYR A 4 14.43 -10.09 -7.07
C TYR A 4 14.83 -11.28 -6.18
N PRO A 5 15.33 -11.03 -4.96
CA PRO A 5 15.65 -12.12 -4.03
C PRO A 5 14.38 -12.89 -3.70
N GLN A 6 14.38 -14.21 -3.93
CA GLN A 6 13.23 -15.08 -3.68
C GLN A 6 13.10 -15.50 -2.19
N LYS A 7 13.88 -14.90 -1.29
CA LYS A 7 13.78 -15.23 0.14
C LYS A 7 12.58 -14.50 0.75
N THR A 8 11.60 -15.26 1.18
CA THR A 8 10.58 -14.80 2.10
C THR A 8 11.27 -14.43 3.42
N HIS A 9 10.97 -13.22 3.92
CA HIS A 9 11.38 -12.77 5.25
C HIS A 9 10.24 -13.01 6.22
N GLU A 10 10.57 -13.28 7.47
CA GLU A 10 9.61 -13.30 8.58
C GLU A 10 9.12 -11.89 8.97
N THR A 11 9.59 -10.85 8.26
CA THR A 11 9.23 -9.46 8.55
C THR A 11 7.73 -9.25 8.36
N GLU A 12 7.07 -8.78 9.40
CA GLU A 12 5.64 -8.49 9.41
C GLU A 12 5.29 -7.38 8.42
N LEU A 13 4.15 -7.52 7.76
CA LEU A 13 3.59 -6.54 6.82
C LEU A 13 2.34 -5.89 7.41
N MET A 14 2.32 -4.56 7.47
CA MET A 14 1.12 -3.77 7.68
C MET A 14 0.62 -3.22 6.35
N ILE A 15 -0.58 -3.59 5.95
CA ILE A 15 -1.25 -2.98 4.80
C ILE A 15 -2.01 -1.75 5.28
N LEU A 16 -1.65 -0.59 4.76
CA LEU A 16 -2.31 0.69 5.03
C LEU A 16 -3.25 1.04 3.87
N LEU A 17 -4.53 1.17 4.20
CA LEU A 17 -5.59 1.45 3.24
C LEU A 17 -6.33 2.75 3.64
N PRO A 18 -5.90 3.93 3.14
CA PRO A 18 -6.66 5.15 3.30
C PRO A 18 -7.89 5.12 2.41
N ILE A 19 -9.05 5.47 2.96
CA ILE A 19 -10.32 5.49 2.24
C ILE A 19 -11.06 6.83 2.45
N TRP A 20 -11.87 7.20 1.46
CA TRP A 20 -12.85 8.27 1.55
C TRP A 20 -13.91 8.12 0.46
N ASN A 21 -15.16 7.79 0.85
CA ASN A 21 -16.28 7.55 -0.06
C ASN A 21 -15.96 6.51 -1.16
N GLU A 22 -15.51 5.33 -0.72
CA GLU A 22 -15.07 4.23 -1.61
C GLU A 22 -16.07 3.07 -1.64
N SER A 23 -17.35 3.32 -1.28
CA SER A 23 -18.36 2.27 -1.14
C SER A 23 -18.57 1.38 -2.36
N LEU A 24 -18.27 1.91 -3.56
CA LEU A 24 -18.41 1.17 -4.83
C LEU A 24 -17.28 0.17 -5.09
N VAL A 25 -16.12 0.38 -4.46
CA VAL A 25 -14.91 -0.40 -4.79
C VAL A 25 -14.28 -1.12 -3.59
N ILE A 26 -14.64 -0.72 -2.36
CA ILE A 26 -13.96 -1.16 -1.15
C ILE A 26 -14.03 -2.68 -0.94
N GLU A 27 -15.17 -3.33 -1.15
CA GLU A 27 -15.29 -4.78 -1.03
C GLU A 27 -14.42 -5.53 -2.04
N ARG A 28 -14.37 -5.01 -3.29
CA ARG A 28 -13.49 -5.55 -4.33
C ARG A 28 -12.02 -5.41 -3.92
N LYS A 29 -11.64 -4.29 -3.29
CA LYS A 29 -10.30 -4.07 -2.78
C LYS A 29 -9.96 -5.04 -1.64
N LEU A 30 -10.84 -5.22 -0.69
CA LEU A 30 -10.63 -6.16 0.42
C LEU A 30 -10.50 -7.61 -0.08
N ASN A 31 -11.30 -8.00 -1.07
CA ASN A 31 -11.17 -9.29 -1.74
C ASN A 31 -9.85 -9.42 -2.52
N ASP A 32 -9.36 -8.33 -3.14
CA ASP A 32 -8.06 -8.29 -3.80
C ASP A 32 -6.89 -8.46 -2.80
N LEU A 33 -7.05 -7.99 -1.57
CA LEU A 33 -6.07 -8.15 -0.50
C LEU A 33 -6.19 -9.48 0.25
N ASN A 34 -7.28 -10.23 0.08
CA ASN A 34 -7.49 -11.56 0.65
C ASN A 34 -6.66 -12.61 -0.10
N ARG A 35 -5.43 -12.79 0.32
CA ARG A 35 -4.45 -13.71 -0.30
C ARG A 35 -3.64 -14.43 0.76
N ASP A 36 -3.12 -15.59 0.41
CA ASP A 36 -2.14 -16.30 1.24
C ASP A 36 -0.79 -15.58 1.18
N TYR A 37 -0.39 -14.98 2.28
CA TYR A 37 0.93 -14.38 2.44
C TYR A 37 1.84 -15.31 3.24
N PRO A 38 3.10 -15.50 2.82
CA PRO A 38 4.06 -16.35 3.54
C PRO A 38 4.66 -15.65 4.78
N PHE A 39 4.09 -14.51 5.20
CA PHE A 39 4.49 -13.70 6.34
C PHE A 39 3.26 -13.14 7.05
N LYS A 40 3.43 -12.79 8.33
CA LYS A 40 2.34 -12.17 9.10
C LYS A 40 1.91 -10.88 8.44
N THR A 41 0.61 -10.75 8.15
CA THR A 41 0.04 -9.60 7.46
C THR A 41 -1.14 -9.05 8.25
N SER A 42 -1.10 -7.74 8.52
CA SER A 42 -2.16 -7.01 9.22
C SER A 42 -2.71 -5.89 8.34
N LEU A 43 -3.94 -5.45 8.61
CA LEU A 43 -4.61 -4.39 7.86
C LEU A 43 -4.97 -3.21 8.76
N LEU A 44 -4.57 -2.01 8.34
CA LEU A 44 -4.98 -0.75 8.96
C LEU A 44 -5.74 0.10 7.93
N VAL A 45 -7.03 0.26 8.14
CA VAL A 45 -7.88 1.13 7.33
C VAL A 45 -8.00 2.49 8.02
N ILE A 46 -7.75 3.58 7.30
CA ILE A 46 -7.96 4.93 7.80
C ILE A 46 -9.04 5.59 6.96
N ASP A 47 -10.17 5.85 7.58
CA ASP A 47 -11.27 6.57 6.96
C ASP A 47 -11.13 8.09 7.16
N SER A 48 -11.10 8.84 6.06
CA SER A 48 -11.01 10.31 6.08
C SER A 48 -12.39 10.96 6.11
N ALA A 49 -13.22 10.55 7.08
CA ALA A 49 -14.60 11.03 7.29
C ALA A 49 -15.50 10.77 6.06
N SER A 50 -15.64 9.52 5.68
CA SER A 50 -16.59 9.11 4.63
C SER A 50 -18.03 9.41 5.05
N THR A 51 -18.85 9.77 4.09
CA THR A 51 -20.28 10.08 4.27
C THR A 51 -21.19 9.02 3.65
N ASP A 52 -20.59 8.01 3.03
CA ASP A 52 -21.26 6.85 2.43
C ASP A 52 -21.10 5.61 3.33
N ASP A 53 -21.48 4.43 2.84
CA ASP A 53 -21.41 3.16 3.57
C ASP A 53 -20.03 2.46 3.51
N SER A 54 -18.96 3.18 3.14
CA SER A 54 -17.60 2.61 3.01
C SER A 54 -17.13 1.93 4.28
N VAL A 55 -17.25 2.61 5.42
CA VAL A 55 -16.78 2.11 6.72
C VAL A 55 -17.59 0.89 7.16
N ASP A 56 -18.91 0.92 7.00
CA ASP A 56 -19.78 -0.19 7.35
C ASP A 56 -19.45 -1.44 6.53
N LYS A 57 -19.19 -1.29 5.23
CA LYS A 57 -18.75 -2.38 4.35
C LYS A 57 -17.41 -2.95 4.79
N VAL A 58 -16.45 -2.11 5.16
CA VAL A 58 -15.16 -2.59 5.70
C VAL A 58 -15.38 -3.43 6.95
N LYS A 59 -16.10 -2.91 7.93
CA LYS A 59 -16.38 -3.59 9.22
C LYS A 59 -17.12 -4.91 9.01
N GLN A 60 -18.12 -4.92 8.14
CA GLN A 60 -18.88 -6.12 7.79
C GLN A 60 -17.98 -7.16 7.10
N TRP A 61 -17.15 -6.73 6.14
CA TRP A 61 -16.25 -7.64 5.44
C TRP A 61 -15.24 -8.28 6.39
N LEU A 62 -14.63 -7.50 7.29
CA LEU A 62 -13.69 -7.98 8.31
C LEU A 62 -14.36 -8.98 9.27
N THR A 63 -15.58 -8.71 9.68
CA THR A 63 -16.38 -9.63 10.52
C THR A 63 -16.63 -10.96 9.84
N ASN A 64 -16.89 -10.94 8.53
CA ASN A 64 -17.15 -12.13 7.73
C ASN A 64 -15.87 -12.90 7.36
N ASN A 65 -14.69 -12.27 7.47
CA ASN A 65 -13.40 -12.82 7.08
C ASN A 65 -12.34 -12.68 8.19
N PRO A 66 -12.56 -13.19 9.41
CA PRO A 66 -11.74 -12.89 10.59
C PRO A 66 -10.32 -13.47 10.55
N SER A 67 -10.05 -14.42 9.65
CA SER A 67 -8.76 -15.11 9.54
C SER A 67 -7.88 -14.63 8.40
N VAL A 68 -8.33 -13.64 7.61
CA VAL A 68 -7.57 -13.15 6.45
C VAL A 68 -6.34 -12.37 6.87
N PHE A 69 -6.46 -11.54 7.90
CA PHE A 69 -5.37 -10.76 8.46
C PHE A 69 -5.07 -11.23 9.88
N SER A 70 -3.80 -11.16 10.29
CA SER A 70 -3.39 -11.49 11.65
C SER A 70 -3.96 -10.50 12.68
N ASP A 71 -4.13 -9.25 12.26
CA ASP A 71 -4.84 -8.19 12.96
C ASP A 71 -5.47 -7.24 11.96
N SER A 72 -6.56 -6.59 12.33
CA SER A 72 -7.21 -5.59 11.47
C SER A 72 -7.84 -4.48 12.31
N GLN A 73 -7.58 -3.24 11.90
CA GLN A 73 -8.07 -2.05 12.59
C GLN A 73 -8.67 -1.04 11.60
N VAL A 74 -9.69 -0.33 12.06
CA VAL A 74 -10.33 0.75 11.31
C VAL A 74 -10.30 2.00 12.20
N ILE A 75 -9.65 3.05 11.73
CA ILE A 75 -9.60 4.36 12.38
C ILE A 75 -10.42 5.34 11.55
N GLU A 76 -11.41 5.95 12.17
CA GLU A 76 -12.28 6.95 11.56
C GLU A 76 -11.83 8.36 11.99
N MET A 77 -11.48 9.20 11.02
CA MET A 77 -11.14 10.60 11.30
C MET A 77 -12.42 11.41 11.56
N PRO A 78 -12.40 12.37 12.48
CA PRO A 78 -13.59 13.18 12.80
C PRO A 78 -13.99 14.14 11.67
N GLU A 79 -13.05 14.47 10.79
CA GLU A 79 -13.25 15.37 9.65
C GLU A 79 -12.34 14.99 8.46
N ARG A 80 -12.75 15.44 7.27
CA ARG A 80 -12.00 15.21 6.04
C ARG A 80 -10.78 16.13 5.93
N LEU A 81 -9.60 15.61 6.21
CA LEU A 81 -8.33 16.31 6.05
C LEU A 81 -7.49 15.82 4.84
N GLY A 82 -8.05 14.89 4.05
CA GLY A 82 -7.43 14.34 2.85
C GLY A 82 -6.46 13.18 3.12
N LYS A 83 -5.99 12.56 2.03
CA LYS A 83 -5.18 11.34 2.07
C LYS A 83 -3.87 11.51 2.85
N THR A 84 -3.17 12.62 2.67
CA THR A 84 -1.90 12.87 3.37
C THR A 84 -2.07 12.87 4.88
N SER A 85 -3.12 13.52 5.39
CA SER A 85 -3.42 13.54 6.83
C SER A 85 -3.83 12.17 7.35
N ALA A 86 -4.58 11.40 6.57
CA ALA A 86 -4.94 10.02 6.91
C ALA A 86 -3.68 9.13 7.01
N VAL A 87 -2.76 9.25 6.05
CA VAL A 87 -1.48 8.51 6.09
C VAL A 87 -0.63 8.94 7.28
N LYS A 88 -0.54 10.26 7.57
CA LYS A 88 0.17 10.77 8.74
C LYS A 88 -0.37 10.17 10.04
N LEU A 89 -1.70 10.19 10.23
CA LEU A 89 -2.36 9.61 11.39
C LEU A 89 -2.04 8.10 11.52
N ALA A 90 -2.06 7.36 10.41
CA ALA A 90 -1.72 5.94 10.42
C ALA A 90 -0.28 5.69 10.85
N LEU A 91 0.68 6.48 10.36
CA LEU A 91 2.09 6.35 10.74
C LEU A 91 2.33 6.73 12.20
N GLU A 92 1.66 7.76 12.71
CA GLU A 92 1.68 8.12 14.13
C GLU A 92 1.12 6.99 14.99
N PHE A 93 0.01 6.37 14.57
CA PHE A 93 -0.58 5.22 15.25
C PHE A 93 0.40 4.03 15.27
N LEU A 94 1.01 3.66 14.13
CA LEU A 94 1.98 2.57 14.06
C LEU A 94 3.22 2.83 14.94
N ASN A 95 3.68 4.09 15.00
CA ASN A 95 4.79 4.48 15.87
C ASN A 95 4.42 4.34 17.34
N GLN A 96 3.22 4.74 17.76
CA GLN A 96 2.71 4.56 19.13
C GLN A 96 2.62 3.06 19.52
N GLN A 97 2.30 2.19 18.56
CA GLN A 97 2.28 0.73 18.74
C GLN A 97 3.69 0.11 18.68
N SER A 98 4.74 0.91 18.48
CA SER A 98 6.12 0.43 18.27
C SER A 98 6.20 -0.62 17.15
N PHE A 99 5.38 -0.45 16.10
CA PHE A 99 5.39 -1.37 14.96
C PHE A 99 6.76 -1.38 14.28
N SER A 100 7.34 -2.56 14.13
CA SER A 100 8.61 -2.78 13.45
C SER A 100 8.42 -3.80 12.34
N GLY A 101 8.38 -3.33 11.10
CA GLY A 101 8.12 -4.18 9.94
C GLY A 101 8.08 -3.39 8.64
N LEU A 102 7.38 -3.93 7.67
CA LEU A 102 7.13 -3.27 6.39
C LEU A 102 5.72 -2.68 6.37
N VAL A 103 5.57 -1.54 5.74
CA VAL A 103 4.27 -0.89 5.52
C VAL A 103 4.01 -0.86 4.02
N LEU A 104 2.89 -1.42 3.59
CA LEU A 104 2.39 -1.32 2.21
C LEU A 104 1.21 -0.37 2.17
N MET A 105 1.34 0.76 1.50
CA MET A 105 0.19 1.62 1.19
C MET A 105 -0.39 1.29 -0.16
N THR A 106 -1.72 1.24 -0.25
CA THR A 106 -2.43 1.03 -1.51
C THR A 106 -3.75 1.80 -1.54
N ASP A 107 -4.17 2.23 -2.74
CA ASP A 107 -5.45 2.92 -2.94
C ASP A 107 -6.61 1.91 -3.04
N ALA A 108 -7.82 2.32 -2.65
CA ALA A 108 -9.00 1.47 -2.68
C ALA A 108 -9.43 1.08 -4.12
N ASP A 109 -9.19 1.95 -5.09
CA ASP A 109 -9.51 1.72 -6.51
C ASP A 109 -8.40 0.97 -7.27
N ALA A 110 -7.21 0.82 -6.69
CA ALA A 110 -6.06 0.16 -7.30
C ALA A 110 -6.04 -1.34 -7.01
N LEU A 111 -6.20 -2.18 -8.02
CA LEU A 111 -6.01 -3.63 -7.90
C LEU A 111 -4.53 -4.00 -8.03
N ILE A 112 -4.10 -4.95 -7.23
CA ILE A 112 -2.72 -5.42 -7.18
C ILE A 112 -2.62 -6.77 -7.88
N SER A 113 -1.76 -6.88 -8.90
CA SER A 113 -1.56 -8.14 -9.60
C SER A 113 -1.03 -9.22 -8.66
N GLU A 114 -1.39 -10.47 -8.94
CA GLU A 114 -0.96 -11.63 -8.16
C GLU A 114 0.56 -11.69 -7.98
N GLY A 115 1.01 -12.06 -6.80
CA GLY A 115 2.43 -12.14 -6.43
C GLY A 115 3.15 -10.79 -6.31
N THR A 116 2.52 -9.65 -6.60
CA THR A 116 3.19 -8.34 -6.53
C THR A 116 3.64 -8.01 -5.11
N ILE A 117 2.78 -8.19 -4.10
CA ILE A 117 3.11 -7.90 -2.70
C ILE A 117 4.28 -8.77 -2.23
N ILE A 118 4.28 -10.06 -2.58
CA ILE A 118 5.38 -10.99 -2.23
C ILE A 118 6.69 -10.55 -2.91
N ARG A 119 6.63 -10.12 -4.16
CA ARG A 119 7.82 -9.59 -4.87
C ARG A 119 8.34 -8.29 -4.25
N LEU A 120 7.44 -7.36 -3.89
CA LEU A 120 7.84 -6.13 -3.21
C LEU A 120 8.48 -6.43 -1.86
N HIS A 121 7.88 -7.32 -1.08
CA HIS A 121 8.41 -7.76 0.21
C HIS A 121 9.81 -8.39 0.07
N GLY A 122 10.02 -9.22 -0.95
CA GLY A 122 11.30 -9.89 -1.20
C GLY A 122 12.49 -8.94 -1.41
N TRP A 123 12.26 -7.72 -1.90
CA TRP A 123 13.32 -6.71 -2.07
C TRP A 123 13.95 -6.26 -0.75
N PHE A 124 13.20 -6.31 0.34
CA PHE A 124 13.70 -5.91 1.67
C PHE A 124 14.64 -6.94 2.32
N SER A 125 15.00 -8.02 1.61
CA SER A 125 16.14 -8.85 1.99
C SER A 125 17.46 -8.09 1.91
N ASP A 126 17.52 -7.06 1.07
CA ASP A 126 18.61 -6.11 1.03
C ASP A 126 18.34 -4.98 2.04
N SER A 127 19.18 -4.85 3.06
CA SER A 127 19.03 -3.84 4.10
C SER A 127 19.23 -2.40 3.59
N SER A 128 19.84 -2.21 2.44
CA SER A 128 20.00 -0.89 1.81
C SER A 128 18.72 -0.36 1.18
N ILE A 129 17.71 -1.21 0.97
CA ILE A 129 16.44 -0.82 0.38
C ILE A 129 15.50 -0.28 1.47
N GLY A 130 15.23 1.01 1.43
CA GLY A 130 14.28 1.69 2.32
C GLY A 130 12.84 1.67 1.83
N ALA A 131 12.62 1.76 0.52
CA ALA A 131 11.29 1.75 -0.08
C ALA A 131 11.29 1.18 -1.50
N VAL A 132 10.17 0.57 -1.91
CA VAL A 132 9.92 0.06 -3.27
C VAL A 132 8.48 0.38 -3.70
N GLY A 133 8.26 0.59 -4.99
CA GLY A 133 6.92 0.81 -5.54
C GLY A 133 6.60 -0.17 -6.66
N SER A 134 5.33 -0.50 -6.82
CA SER A 134 4.86 -1.22 -8.00
C SER A 134 4.60 -0.25 -9.15
N ARG A 135 4.66 -0.77 -10.36
CA ARG A 135 4.28 -0.05 -11.56
C ARG A 135 2.77 -0.16 -11.75
N ALA A 136 2.09 0.98 -11.87
CA ALA A 136 0.67 0.98 -12.22
C ALA A 136 0.47 0.63 -13.71
N ASN A 137 -0.32 -0.43 -13.99
CA ASN A 137 -0.76 -0.73 -15.35
C ASN A 137 -2.12 -0.06 -15.59
N ARG A 138 -2.09 1.21 -16.00
CA ARG A 138 -3.32 1.96 -16.33
C ARG A 138 -3.64 1.78 -17.80
N GLN A 139 -4.78 1.20 -18.10
CA GLN A 139 -5.32 1.20 -19.46
C GLN A 139 -5.87 2.61 -19.78
N THR A 140 -5.18 3.35 -20.64
CA THR A 140 -5.66 4.63 -21.16
C THR A 140 -5.88 4.52 -22.66
N ASN A 141 -6.99 5.07 -23.17
CA ASN A 141 -7.32 5.10 -24.60
C ASN A 141 -6.78 6.35 -25.30
N LEU A 142 -6.09 7.27 -24.58
CA LEU A 142 -5.55 8.52 -25.13
C LEU A 142 -4.12 8.31 -25.62
N HIS A 143 -3.87 8.42 -26.94
CA HIS A 143 -2.57 8.15 -27.57
C HIS A 143 -1.43 9.04 -27.01
N GLY A 144 -1.63 10.36 -26.86
CA GLY A 144 -0.59 11.27 -26.34
C GLY A 144 -0.22 11.06 -24.88
N GLU A 145 -1.16 10.57 -24.06
CA GLU A 145 -0.91 10.24 -22.67
C GLU A 145 -0.08 8.96 -22.51
N LYS A 146 -0.23 8.00 -23.44
CA LYS A 146 0.58 6.77 -23.48
C LYS A 146 2.06 7.08 -23.73
N ASP A 147 2.37 7.96 -24.66
CA ASP A 147 3.75 8.27 -25.05
C ASP A 147 4.48 9.02 -23.94
N TYR A 148 3.82 10.01 -23.33
CA TYR A 148 4.37 10.77 -22.21
C TYR A 148 4.65 9.86 -21.00
N ARG A 149 3.70 8.99 -20.64
CA ARG A 149 3.86 8.04 -19.53
C ARG A 149 4.95 7.02 -19.79
N SER A 150 5.07 6.51 -21.03
CA SER A 150 6.12 5.57 -21.43
C SER A 150 7.52 6.17 -21.23
N LEU A 151 7.71 7.45 -21.58
CA LEU A 151 8.96 8.15 -21.38
C LEU A 151 9.29 8.31 -19.88
N TYR A 152 8.31 8.72 -19.07
CA TYR A 152 8.48 8.84 -17.62
C TYR A 152 8.80 7.50 -16.95
N GLU A 153 8.17 6.41 -17.39
CA GLU A 153 8.47 5.07 -16.90
C GLU A 153 9.89 4.63 -17.26
N MET A 154 10.34 4.91 -18.48
CA MET A 154 11.72 4.61 -18.89
C MET A 154 12.74 5.39 -18.04
N LEU A 155 12.48 6.66 -17.74
CA LEU A 155 13.34 7.48 -16.90
C LEU A 155 13.40 6.91 -15.47
N ARG A 156 12.27 6.56 -14.86
CA ARG A 156 12.21 5.92 -13.52
C ARG A 156 12.96 4.61 -13.45
N ILE A 157 12.81 3.76 -14.48
CA ILE A 157 13.56 2.51 -14.57
C ILE A 157 15.07 2.78 -14.67
N ALA A 158 15.46 3.79 -15.42
CA ALA A 158 16.86 4.18 -15.58
C ALA A 158 17.44 4.73 -14.27
N GLU A 159 16.71 5.61 -13.57
CA GLU A 159 17.06 6.11 -12.24
C GLU A 159 17.24 4.98 -11.23
N SER A 160 16.23 4.13 -11.11
CA SER A 160 16.23 2.98 -10.19
C SER A 160 17.34 1.95 -10.47
N LYS A 161 17.82 1.85 -11.73
CA LYS A 161 18.96 1.00 -12.07
C LYS A 161 20.30 1.61 -11.73
N ARG A 162 20.37 2.94 -11.65
CA ARG A 162 21.62 3.66 -11.40
C ARG A 162 21.85 3.86 -9.91
N ASP A 163 20.79 4.16 -9.16
CA ASP A 163 20.83 4.44 -7.72
C ASP A 163 19.43 4.24 -7.11
N SER A 164 18.64 5.30 -6.96
CA SER A 164 17.28 5.28 -6.45
C SER A 164 16.34 6.15 -7.29
N THR A 165 15.05 5.82 -7.32
CA THR A 165 14.05 6.67 -7.98
C THR A 165 13.66 7.83 -7.07
N SER A 166 13.51 9.02 -7.66
CA SER A 166 13.06 10.21 -6.93
C SER A 166 11.57 10.21 -6.60
N PHE A 167 10.80 9.27 -7.14
CA PHE A 167 9.36 9.22 -6.98
C PHE A 167 8.80 7.78 -6.99
N LEU A 168 7.96 7.46 -5.99
CA LEU A 168 7.18 6.22 -5.93
C LEU A 168 5.70 6.52 -6.16
N GLU A 169 5.01 5.68 -6.94
CA GLU A 169 3.56 5.81 -7.13
C GLU A 169 2.82 5.39 -5.85
N GLY A 170 1.98 6.30 -5.33
CA GLY A 170 1.21 6.09 -4.10
C GLY A 170 0.13 5.03 -4.19
N SER A 171 -0.17 4.51 -5.41
CA SER A 171 -1.21 3.47 -5.59
C SER A 171 -0.81 2.08 -5.08
N CYS A 172 0.49 1.79 -4.99
CA CYS A 172 1.03 0.60 -4.33
C CYS A 172 2.52 0.78 -4.08
N MET A 173 2.89 1.13 -2.86
CA MET A 173 4.27 1.33 -2.42
C MET A 173 4.50 0.67 -1.06
N MET A 174 5.71 0.15 -0.86
CA MET A 174 6.10 -0.52 0.38
C MET A 174 7.40 0.10 0.90
N TRP A 175 7.51 0.27 2.23
CA TRP A 175 8.70 0.82 2.88
C TRP A 175 8.92 0.20 4.25
N ARG A 176 10.13 0.38 4.81
CA ARG A 176 10.43 0.01 6.19
C ARG A 176 9.79 1.01 7.16
N SER A 177 9.20 0.53 8.23
CA SER A 177 8.55 1.40 9.23
C SER A 177 9.50 2.44 9.85
N ASP A 178 10.80 2.13 9.93
CA ASP A 178 11.85 3.01 10.45
C ASP A 178 12.44 3.97 9.40
N ALA A 179 12.16 3.76 8.11
CA ALA A 179 12.67 4.62 7.03
C ALA A 179 11.86 5.91 6.86
N TRP A 180 10.71 6.03 7.51
CA TRP A 180 9.84 7.20 7.40
C TRP A 180 9.81 7.98 8.71
N GLN A 181 10.55 9.08 8.75
CA GLN A 181 10.37 10.10 9.78
C GLN A 181 9.47 11.19 9.20
N ILE A 182 8.32 11.41 9.84
CA ILE A 182 7.46 12.55 9.52
C ILE A 182 8.04 13.74 10.27
N ASP A 183 8.71 14.64 9.56
CA ASP A 183 9.07 15.94 10.11
C ASP A 183 7.80 16.69 10.49
N ALA A 184 7.72 17.11 11.73
CA ALA A 184 6.59 17.79 12.33
C ALA A 184 6.48 19.24 11.86
#